data_791cc44ce869d03f6d48e9399373bcd3
#
_entry.id   791cc44ce869d03f6d48e9399373bcd3
#
_cell.length_a   1.000
_cell.length_b   1.000
_cell.length_c   1.000
_cell.angle_alpha   90.00
_cell.angle_beta   90.00
_cell.angle_gamma   90.00
#
_symmetry.space_group_name_H-M   'P 1'
#
loop_
_entity.id
_entity.type
_entity.pdbx_description
1 polymer ?
#
loop_
_entity_poly.entity_id
_entity_poly.type
_entity_poly.pdbx_seq_one_letter_code
_entity_poly.pdbx_strand_id
1 'polypeptide(L)'
;MSIAKRDDGRWRARYRDAAGKEHARHFARKVDAQRWLDDVTSSVVTGTYTDPRTSSVTLEDWSAIWLKGQVHLKATGRTRVEGIVRLYIVPRWGTTRLRDVSHAEVQAWVTELLAGGLSASSVQRTHGLLSQMLDLAVRDRRLPANPAKGVKLPRKLPKVRRFLTADQVEALVVECEPYGLVVRFLAYTGLRWGEMAALRVHDVDPVRRRMLIVRSVTEDNGRLIFDTTKTGEERTVPLPRFLAEQVAANVAGKGPDDLVFQGTRGGVLRNGNFNRRTFGPAAIAIGEPQLTPHGLRHTAASLAIAAGGNVKVVQQMLGHATASMTLDLYGHLFPDQLDDVADRLDVIGRAAAEVSADFLRTKGLLTPLQPKTGQAD
;
A
#
# COMPACT_ATOMS: atom_id res chain seq x y z
N MET A 1 -25.97 -44.52 -3.24
CA MET A 1 -25.44 -44.78 -1.89
C MET A 1 -25.89 -46.11 -1.41
N SER A 2 -25.04 -46.97 -0.83
CA SER A 2 -25.41 -48.30 -0.35
C SER A 2 -24.53 -48.75 0.81
N ILE A 3 -25.10 -49.59 1.69
CA ILE A 3 -24.38 -50.26 2.78
C ILE A 3 -24.55 -51.75 2.58
N ALA A 4 -23.46 -52.51 2.56
CA ALA A 4 -23.48 -53.96 2.45
C ALA A 4 -22.54 -54.58 3.49
N LYS A 5 -22.95 -55.72 4.07
CA LYS A 5 -22.08 -56.52 4.93
C LYS A 5 -21.17 -57.37 4.04
N ARG A 6 -19.90 -57.46 4.35
CA ARG A 6 -18.91 -58.25 3.66
C ARG A 6 -18.72 -59.60 4.35
N ASP A 7 -18.06 -60.53 3.65
CA ASP A 7 -17.79 -61.87 4.18
C ASP A 7 -16.83 -61.84 5.38
N ASP A 8 -15.99 -60.80 5.49
CA ASP A 8 -15.12 -60.53 6.65
C ASP A 8 -15.83 -59.97 7.88
N GLY A 9 -17.17 -59.91 7.83
CA GLY A 9 -18.01 -59.36 8.91
C GLY A 9 -18.11 -57.84 8.99
N ARG A 10 -17.33 -57.08 8.21
CA ARG A 10 -17.33 -55.61 8.19
C ARG A 10 -18.43 -55.07 7.29
N TRP A 11 -18.84 -53.84 7.59
CA TRP A 11 -19.84 -53.12 6.81
C TRP A 11 -19.16 -52.17 5.85
N ARG A 12 -19.40 -52.28 4.54
CA ARG A 12 -18.94 -51.41 3.49
C ARG A 12 -20.02 -50.37 3.16
N ALA A 13 -19.75 -49.09 3.41
CA ALA A 13 -20.58 -47.98 2.95
C ALA A 13 -19.99 -47.38 1.68
N ARG A 14 -20.85 -47.07 0.68
CA ARG A 14 -20.46 -46.52 -0.61
C ARG A 14 -21.33 -45.35 -0.98
N TYR A 15 -20.69 -44.30 -1.53
CA TYR A 15 -21.38 -43.20 -2.18
C TYR A 15 -20.65 -42.81 -3.47
N ARG A 16 -21.32 -42.06 -4.34
CA ARG A 16 -20.71 -41.40 -5.48
C ARG A 16 -20.71 -39.89 -5.28
N ASP A 17 -19.60 -39.26 -5.58
CA ASP A 17 -19.48 -37.80 -5.55
C ASP A 17 -20.16 -37.17 -6.77
N ALA A 18 -20.15 -35.81 -6.84
CA ALA A 18 -20.78 -35.07 -7.93
C ALA A 18 -20.11 -35.33 -9.31
N ALA A 19 -18.88 -35.85 -9.32
CA ALA A 19 -18.17 -36.26 -10.55
C ALA A 19 -18.49 -37.73 -10.94
N GLY A 20 -19.40 -38.42 -10.20
CA GLY A 20 -19.77 -39.81 -10.45
C GLY A 20 -18.79 -40.85 -9.91
N LYS A 21 -17.71 -40.45 -9.24
CA LYS A 21 -16.67 -41.34 -8.70
C LYS A 21 -17.16 -42.02 -7.43
N GLU A 22 -16.96 -43.33 -7.35
CA GLU A 22 -17.34 -44.15 -6.20
C GLU A 22 -16.28 -44.04 -5.09
N HIS A 23 -16.75 -43.78 -3.88
CA HIS A 23 -15.97 -43.80 -2.64
C HIS A 23 -16.55 -44.86 -1.71
N ALA A 24 -15.69 -45.62 -1.02
CA ALA A 24 -16.08 -46.63 -0.08
C ALA A 24 -15.26 -46.56 1.20
N ARG A 25 -15.91 -46.87 2.34
CA ARG A 25 -15.27 -47.00 3.66
C ARG A 25 -15.81 -48.21 4.38
N HIS A 26 -14.98 -48.86 5.19
CA HIS A 26 -15.34 -50.06 5.94
C HIS A 26 -15.45 -49.74 7.43
N PHE A 27 -16.46 -50.32 8.07
CA PHE A 27 -16.78 -50.12 9.47
C PHE A 27 -17.01 -51.46 10.17
N ALA A 28 -16.75 -51.50 11.49
CA ALA A 28 -17.04 -52.69 12.30
C ALA A 28 -18.55 -52.84 12.56
N ARG A 29 -19.27 -51.70 12.66
CA ARG A 29 -20.72 -51.70 12.98
C ARG A 29 -21.53 -51.04 11.88
N LYS A 30 -22.74 -51.55 11.63
CA LYS A 30 -23.67 -50.98 10.64
C LYS A 30 -24.03 -49.52 10.95
N VAL A 31 -24.24 -49.22 12.24
CA VAL A 31 -24.61 -47.86 12.70
C VAL A 31 -23.53 -46.83 12.34
N ASP A 32 -22.25 -47.18 12.47
CA ASP A 32 -21.14 -46.26 12.13
C ASP A 32 -21.06 -46.04 10.62
N ALA A 33 -21.34 -47.10 9.83
CA ALA A 33 -21.42 -46.98 8.38
C ALA A 33 -22.58 -46.08 7.92
N GLN A 34 -23.76 -46.20 8.62
CA GLN A 34 -24.91 -45.36 8.30
C GLN A 34 -24.64 -43.88 8.66
N ARG A 35 -24.16 -43.61 9.88
CA ARG A 35 -23.80 -42.24 10.29
C ARG A 35 -22.84 -41.59 9.32
N TRP A 36 -21.77 -42.29 8.94
CA TRP A 36 -20.84 -41.75 7.98
C TRP A 36 -21.50 -41.45 6.63
N LEU A 37 -22.43 -42.29 6.18
CA LEU A 37 -23.12 -42.08 4.91
C LEU A 37 -24.07 -40.89 4.98
N ASP A 38 -24.76 -40.72 6.11
CA ASP A 38 -25.66 -39.62 6.36
C ASP A 38 -24.90 -38.27 6.42
N ASP A 39 -23.72 -38.24 7.09
CA ASP A 39 -22.84 -37.08 7.15
C ASP A 39 -22.33 -36.68 5.74
N VAL A 40 -21.91 -37.67 4.96
CA VAL A 40 -21.47 -37.44 3.57
C VAL A 40 -22.62 -36.94 2.71
N THR A 41 -23.83 -37.54 2.86
CA THR A 41 -25.02 -37.12 2.13
C THR A 41 -25.38 -35.67 2.44
N SER A 42 -25.41 -35.34 3.73
CA SER A 42 -25.65 -33.97 4.20
C SER A 42 -24.63 -33.00 3.59
N SER A 43 -23.34 -33.34 3.61
CA SER A 43 -22.28 -32.48 3.06
C SER A 43 -22.38 -32.33 1.53
N VAL A 44 -22.82 -33.36 0.81
CA VAL A 44 -23.07 -33.25 -0.64
C VAL A 44 -24.27 -32.36 -0.93
N VAL A 45 -25.37 -32.53 -0.18
CA VAL A 45 -26.59 -31.72 -0.35
C VAL A 45 -26.35 -30.25 0.00
N THR A 46 -25.59 -29.98 1.05
CA THR A 46 -25.25 -28.61 1.48
C THR A 46 -24.11 -27.99 0.66
N GLY A 47 -23.51 -28.73 -0.29
CA GLY A 47 -22.40 -28.26 -1.12
C GLY A 47 -21.06 -28.10 -0.38
N THR A 48 -20.97 -28.61 0.88
CA THR A 48 -19.76 -28.55 1.71
C THR A 48 -18.87 -29.79 1.57
N TYR A 49 -19.25 -30.73 0.71
CA TYR A 49 -18.48 -31.94 0.48
C TYR A 49 -17.08 -31.64 -0.10
N THR A 50 -16.07 -32.21 0.54
CA THR A 50 -14.67 -32.21 0.06
C THR A 50 -14.18 -33.64 -0.12
N ASP A 51 -13.54 -33.94 -1.27
CA ASP A 51 -12.92 -35.25 -1.48
C ASP A 51 -11.74 -35.42 -0.50
N PRO A 52 -11.76 -36.45 0.36
CA PRO A 52 -10.68 -36.72 1.32
C PRO A 52 -9.29 -36.87 0.70
N ARG A 53 -9.23 -37.25 -0.58
CA ARG A 53 -7.95 -37.42 -1.31
C ARG A 53 -7.39 -36.06 -1.73
N THR A 54 -8.22 -35.15 -2.20
CA THR A 54 -7.79 -33.81 -2.63
C THR A 54 -7.42 -32.92 -1.44
N SER A 55 -8.06 -33.12 -0.27
CA SER A 55 -7.73 -32.42 0.98
C SER A 55 -6.49 -32.97 1.70
N SER A 56 -5.92 -34.10 1.24
CA SER A 56 -4.71 -34.72 1.79
C SER A 56 -3.40 -34.07 1.29
N VAL A 57 -3.48 -33.15 0.34
CA VAL A 57 -2.33 -32.38 -0.17
C VAL A 57 -1.69 -31.59 0.99
N THR A 58 -0.35 -31.58 1.04
CA THR A 58 0.40 -30.81 2.02
C THR A 58 0.32 -29.31 1.72
N LEU A 59 0.51 -28.47 2.75
CA LEU A 59 0.47 -27.03 2.54
C LEU A 59 1.69 -26.52 1.74
N GLU A 60 2.81 -27.25 1.77
CA GLU A 60 3.97 -26.97 0.93
C GLU A 60 3.62 -27.15 -0.56
N ASP A 61 3.08 -28.33 -0.94
CA ASP A 61 2.66 -28.60 -2.33
C ASP A 61 1.57 -27.62 -2.78
N TRP A 62 0.63 -27.31 -1.88
CA TRP A 62 -0.44 -26.37 -2.16
C TRP A 62 0.07 -24.93 -2.35
N SER A 63 1.05 -24.51 -1.54
CA SER A 63 1.68 -23.20 -1.67
C SER A 63 2.39 -23.04 -3.02
N ALA A 64 3.04 -24.10 -3.51
CA ALA A 64 3.67 -24.11 -4.83
C ALA A 64 2.66 -23.95 -5.96
N ILE A 65 1.49 -24.61 -5.86
CA ILE A 65 0.38 -24.45 -6.82
C ILE A 65 -0.14 -23.00 -6.76
N TRP A 66 -0.38 -22.49 -5.57
CA TRP A 66 -0.88 -21.12 -5.35
C TRP A 66 0.08 -20.06 -5.91
N LEU A 67 1.40 -20.19 -5.66
CA LEU A 67 2.44 -19.29 -6.16
C LEU A 67 2.48 -19.25 -7.70
N LYS A 68 2.31 -20.38 -8.38
CA LYS A 68 2.24 -20.42 -9.85
C LYS A 68 1.08 -19.58 -10.39
N GLY A 69 -0.04 -19.51 -9.68
CA GLY A 69 -1.20 -18.69 -10.04
C GLY A 69 -1.03 -17.19 -9.83
N GLN A 70 0.05 -16.72 -9.17
CA GLN A 70 0.27 -15.29 -8.87
C GLN A 70 0.91 -14.54 -10.05
N VAL A 71 0.36 -14.67 -11.25
CA VAL A 71 0.90 -14.07 -12.50
C VAL A 71 0.79 -12.54 -12.55
N HIS A 72 -0.11 -11.96 -11.76
CA HIS A 72 -0.35 -10.51 -11.70
C HIS A 72 0.68 -9.75 -10.86
N LEU A 73 1.52 -10.44 -10.09
CA LEU A 73 2.51 -9.81 -9.25
C LEU A 73 3.72 -9.33 -10.07
N LYS A 74 4.11 -8.07 -9.87
CA LYS A 74 5.42 -7.58 -10.33
C LYS A 74 6.55 -8.35 -9.63
N ALA A 75 7.73 -8.40 -10.24
CA ALA A 75 8.88 -9.19 -9.77
C ALA A 75 9.16 -9.02 -8.27
N THR A 76 9.28 -7.76 -7.78
CA THR A 76 9.54 -7.47 -6.36
C THR A 76 8.41 -7.91 -5.42
N GLY A 77 7.16 -7.85 -5.91
CA GLY A 77 6.00 -8.38 -5.18
C GLY A 77 6.07 -9.90 -5.04
N ARG A 78 6.42 -10.57 -6.12
CA ARG A 78 6.59 -12.02 -6.19
C ARG A 78 7.70 -12.49 -5.25
N THR A 79 8.89 -11.92 -5.35
CA THR A 79 10.03 -12.23 -4.46
C THR A 79 9.67 -12.07 -2.99
N ARG A 80 8.92 -11.01 -2.65
CA ARG A 80 8.45 -10.79 -1.26
C ARG A 80 7.48 -11.87 -0.81
N VAL A 81 6.53 -12.26 -1.65
CA VAL A 81 5.54 -13.31 -1.35
C VAL A 81 6.25 -14.66 -1.20
N GLU A 82 7.12 -15.02 -2.12
CA GLU A 82 7.94 -16.23 -2.07
C GLU A 82 8.82 -16.27 -0.81
N GLY A 83 9.41 -15.12 -0.42
CA GLY A 83 10.17 -14.98 0.82
C GLY A 83 9.33 -15.25 2.06
N ILE A 84 8.10 -14.73 2.14
CA ILE A 84 7.21 -14.98 3.27
C ILE A 84 6.80 -16.45 3.34
N VAL A 85 6.45 -17.04 2.21
CA VAL A 85 6.08 -18.46 2.14
C VAL A 85 7.23 -19.34 2.64
N ARG A 86 8.45 -19.10 2.12
CA ARG A 86 9.65 -19.86 2.49
C ARG A 86 10.07 -19.68 3.95
N LEU A 87 9.99 -18.47 4.48
CA LEU A 87 10.54 -18.16 5.82
C LEU A 87 9.55 -18.40 6.95
N TYR A 88 8.25 -18.33 6.70
CA TYR A 88 7.24 -18.37 7.78
C TYR A 88 6.15 -19.43 7.57
N ILE A 89 5.69 -19.65 6.32
CA ILE A 89 4.56 -20.57 6.08
C ILE A 89 5.05 -22.00 5.99
N VAL A 90 5.99 -22.31 5.08
CA VAL A 90 6.50 -23.67 4.87
C VAL A 90 7.16 -24.24 6.13
N PRO A 91 8.00 -23.53 6.90
CA PRO A 91 8.61 -24.08 8.11
C PRO A 91 7.59 -24.51 9.18
N ARG A 92 6.45 -23.82 9.27
CA ARG A 92 5.41 -24.14 10.28
C ARG A 92 4.36 -25.13 9.75
N TRP A 93 4.00 -25.01 8.48
CA TRP A 93 2.84 -25.68 7.92
C TRP A 93 3.16 -26.65 6.78
N GLY A 94 4.38 -26.67 6.27
CA GLY A 94 4.73 -27.37 5.02
C GLY A 94 4.26 -28.83 4.99
N THR A 95 4.50 -29.57 6.05
CA THR A 95 4.12 -30.98 6.18
C THR A 95 2.66 -31.20 6.59
N THR A 96 1.96 -30.15 7.02
CA THR A 96 0.57 -30.22 7.44
C THR A 96 -0.34 -30.37 6.22
N ARG A 97 -1.26 -31.32 6.24
CA ARG A 97 -2.26 -31.48 5.18
C ARG A 97 -3.32 -30.36 5.29
N LEU A 98 -3.87 -29.93 4.17
CA LEU A 98 -4.90 -28.90 4.16
C LEU A 98 -6.03 -29.15 5.15
N ARG A 99 -6.54 -30.40 5.21
CA ARG A 99 -7.64 -30.81 6.10
C ARG A 99 -7.28 -30.80 7.58
N ASP A 100 -6.00 -30.82 7.92
CA ASP A 100 -5.50 -30.90 9.29
C ASP A 100 -5.18 -29.50 9.86
N VAL A 101 -5.29 -28.45 9.06
CA VAL A 101 -5.12 -27.05 9.51
C VAL A 101 -6.34 -26.63 10.32
N SER A 102 -6.16 -26.34 11.59
CA SER A 102 -7.23 -25.90 12.48
C SER A 102 -7.17 -24.39 12.78
N HIS A 103 -8.34 -23.81 13.12
CA HIS A 103 -8.42 -22.40 13.53
C HIS A 103 -7.56 -22.09 14.76
N ALA A 104 -7.57 -22.99 15.75
CA ALA A 104 -6.82 -22.83 16.99
C ALA A 104 -5.30 -22.80 16.73
N GLU A 105 -4.79 -23.67 15.84
CA GLU A 105 -3.37 -23.69 15.49
C GLU A 105 -2.96 -22.44 14.68
N VAL A 106 -3.83 -21.91 13.80
CA VAL A 106 -3.54 -20.65 13.11
C VAL A 106 -3.51 -19.49 14.09
N GLN A 107 -4.39 -19.46 15.10
CA GLN A 107 -4.36 -18.46 16.16
C GLN A 107 -3.07 -18.56 17.00
N ALA A 108 -2.64 -19.77 17.37
CA ALA A 108 -1.38 -20.00 18.10
C ALA A 108 -0.19 -19.53 17.26
N TRP A 109 -0.14 -19.87 15.99
CA TRP A 109 0.93 -19.43 15.09
C TRP A 109 1.04 -17.90 14.95
N VAL A 110 -0.07 -17.18 14.91
CA VAL A 110 -0.06 -15.70 14.94
C VAL A 110 0.61 -15.19 16.22
N THR A 111 0.38 -15.84 17.35
CA THR A 111 1.05 -15.50 18.63
C THR A 111 2.54 -15.81 18.59
N GLU A 112 2.93 -16.98 18.05
CA GLU A 112 4.34 -17.36 17.85
C GLU A 112 5.10 -16.37 16.96
N LEU A 113 4.50 -15.93 15.85
CA LEU A 113 5.09 -14.91 14.96
C LEU A 113 5.36 -13.59 15.68
N LEU A 114 4.44 -13.15 16.55
CA LEU A 114 4.64 -11.97 17.40
C LEU A 114 5.74 -12.16 18.41
N ALA A 115 5.74 -13.29 19.13
CA ALA A 115 6.77 -13.63 20.10
C ALA A 115 8.16 -13.75 19.46
N GLY A 116 8.22 -14.18 18.20
CA GLY A 116 9.42 -14.20 17.35
C GLY A 116 9.89 -12.82 16.85
N GLY A 117 9.28 -11.72 17.32
CA GLY A 117 9.71 -10.34 17.04
C GLY A 117 9.16 -9.75 15.73
N LEU A 118 8.23 -10.40 15.04
CA LEU A 118 7.61 -9.79 13.85
C LEU A 118 6.69 -8.64 14.24
N SER A 119 6.77 -7.55 13.48
CA SER A 119 5.84 -6.43 13.65
C SER A 119 4.40 -6.84 13.33
N ALA A 120 3.42 -6.19 13.97
CA ALA A 120 1.99 -6.42 13.71
C ALA A 120 1.64 -6.39 12.22
N SER A 121 2.25 -5.48 11.44
CA SER A 121 2.03 -5.39 10.00
C SER A 121 2.61 -6.58 9.23
N SER A 122 3.74 -7.12 9.66
CA SER A 122 4.35 -8.33 9.07
C SER A 122 3.52 -9.56 9.39
N VAL A 123 3.07 -9.72 10.65
CA VAL A 123 2.18 -10.80 11.07
C VAL A 123 0.88 -10.79 10.26
N GLN A 124 0.20 -9.63 10.16
CA GLN A 124 -1.03 -9.50 9.38
C GLN A 124 -0.81 -9.88 7.90
N ARG A 125 0.31 -9.49 7.31
CA ARG A 125 0.64 -9.85 5.92
C ARG A 125 0.90 -11.33 5.76
N THR A 126 1.66 -11.92 6.67
CA THR A 126 1.99 -13.35 6.67
C THR A 126 0.74 -14.21 6.83
N HIS A 127 -0.10 -13.89 7.82
CA HIS A 127 -1.41 -14.51 8.00
C HIS A 127 -2.31 -14.33 6.76
N GLY A 128 -2.34 -13.11 6.18
CA GLY A 128 -3.13 -12.82 4.99
C GLY A 128 -2.76 -13.70 3.79
N LEU A 129 -1.48 -14.03 3.60
CA LEU A 129 -1.05 -14.94 2.55
C LEU A 129 -1.51 -16.37 2.82
N LEU A 130 -1.37 -16.88 4.04
CA LEU A 130 -1.90 -18.20 4.41
C LEU A 130 -3.42 -18.24 4.17
N SER A 131 -4.14 -17.21 4.62
CA SER A 131 -5.60 -17.11 4.40
C SER A 131 -5.97 -17.13 2.92
N GLN A 132 -5.23 -16.44 2.05
CA GLN A 132 -5.47 -16.46 0.59
C GLN A 132 -5.24 -17.85 -0.02
N MET A 133 -4.22 -18.57 0.43
CA MET A 133 -3.96 -19.96 0.01
C MET A 133 -5.11 -20.89 0.40
N LEU A 134 -5.60 -20.74 1.63
CA LEU A 134 -6.73 -21.53 2.14
C LEU A 134 -8.07 -21.09 1.50
N ASP A 135 -8.26 -19.82 1.17
CA ASP A 135 -9.41 -19.35 0.37
C ASP A 135 -9.43 -19.99 -1.04
N LEU A 136 -8.26 -20.18 -1.66
CA LEU A 136 -8.16 -20.91 -2.92
C LEU A 136 -8.51 -22.39 -2.71
N ALA A 137 -8.08 -23.02 -1.61
CA ALA A 137 -8.42 -24.39 -1.30
C ALA A 137 -9.93 -24.60 -1.07
N VAL A 138 -10.61 -23.62 -0.50
CA VAL A 138 -12.08 -23.63 -0.38
C VAL A 138 -12.75 -23.50 -1.76
N ARG A 139 -12.30 -22.58 -2.59
CA ARG A 139 -12.82 -22.41 -3.96
C ARG A 139 -12.58 -23.65 -4.83
N ASP A 140 -11.47 -24.34 -4.61
CA ASP A 140 -11.10 -25.59 -5.29
C ASP A 140 -11.75 -26.84 -4.65
N ARG A 141 -12.68 -26.64 -3.72
CA ARG A 141 -13.42 -27.69 -2.99
C ARG A 141 -12.51 -28.70 -2.28
N ARG A 142 -11.33 -28.25 -1.81
CA ARG A 142 -10.41 -29.03 -0.98
C ARG A 142 -10.65 -28.84 0.51
N LEU A 143 -11.23 -27.72 0.89
CA LEU A 143 -11.65 -27.40 2.25
C LEU A 143 -13.11 -26.93 2.27
N PRO A 144 -13.89 -27.27 3.29
CA PRO A 144 -15.27 -26.80 3.43
C PRO A 144 -15.33 -25.33 3.84
N ALA A 145 -14.36 -24.87 4.61
CA ALA A 145 -14.22 -23.48 5.08
C ALA A 145 -12.75 -23.15 5.30
N ASN A 146 -12.42 -21.85 5.32
CA ASN A 146 -11.07 -21.38 5.57
C ASN A 146 -10.82 -21.23 7.09
N PRO A 147 -9.97 -22.08 7.71
CA PRO A 147 -9.68 -22.02 9.14
C PRO A 147 -8.91 -20.77 9.59
N ALA A 148 -8.32 -20.00 8.67
CA ALA A 148 -7.66 -18.75 9.00
C ALA A 148 -8.63 -17.55 9.10
N LYS A 149 -9.91 -17.71 8.74
CA LYS A 149 -10.89 -16.63 8.92
C LYS A 149 -11.27 -16.46 10.40
N GLY A 150 -11.48 -15.20 10.80
CA GLY A 150 -11.86 -14.89 12.19
C GLY A 150 -10.72 -14.94 13.20
N VAL A 151 -9.50 -15.27 12.80
CA VAL A 151 -8.31 -15.24 13.67
C VAL A 151 -8.07 -13.80 14.16
N LYS A 152 -7.85 -13.64 15.47
CA LYS A 152 -7.56 -12.35 16.08
C LYS A 152 -6.13 -11.92 15.74
N LEU A 153 -6.00 -10.83 15.02
CA LEU A 153 -4.71 -10.29 14.57
C LEU A 153 -4.26 -9.12 15.46
N PRO A 154 -2.94 -8.94 15.63
CA PRO A 154 -2.40 -7.83 16.41
C PRO A 154 -2.77 -6.49 15.77
N ARG A 155 -3.12 -5.51 16.60
CA ARG A 155 -3.43 -4.15 16.14
C ARG A 155 -2.18 -3.43 15.67
N LYS A 156 -2.26 -2.79 14.50
CA LYS A 156 -1.20 -1.87 14.04
C LYS A 156 -1.29 -0.59 14.86
N LEU A 157 -0.22 -0.23 15.50
CA LEU A 157 -0.10 1.09 16.11
C LEU A 157 0.17 2.12 15.02
N PRO A 158 -0.47 3.29 15.07
CA PRO A 158 -0.13 4.40 14.18
C PRO A 158 1.35 4.75 14.32
N LYS A 159 2.06 4.82 13.20
CA LYS A 159 3.43 5.34 13.23
C LYS A 159 3.37 6.86 13.28
N VAL A 160 4.04 7.44 14.27
CA VAL A 160 4.28 8.88 14.30
C VAL A 160 5.13 9.22 13.06
N ARG A 161 4.57 10.05 12.18
CA ARG A 161 5.31 10.55 11.02
C ARG A 161 6.08 11.78 11.44
N ARG A 162 7.36 11.82 11.11
CA ARG A 162 8.20 12.99 11.29
C ARG A 162 8.24 13.77 9.98
N PHE A 163 8.10 15.08 10.09
CA PHE A 163 8.24 16.03 8.99
C PHE A 163 9.37 16.98 9.36
N LEU A 164 10.34 17.12 8.49
CA LEU A 164 11.44 18.05 8.71
C LEU A 164 11.00 19.48 8.38
N THR A 165 11.50 20.44 9.15
CA THR A 165 11.49 21.85 8.75
C THR A 165 12.49 22.09 7.61
N ALA A 166 12.43 23.24 6.93
CA ALA A 166 13.39 23.60 5.90
C ALA A 166 14.84 23.61 6.44
N ASP A 167 15.03 24.13 7.66
CA ASP A 167 16.35 24.19 8.31
C ASP A 167 16.89 22.79 8.63
N GLN A 168 16.02 21.89 9.09
CA GLN A 168 16.39 20.49 9.33
C GLN A 168 16.72 19.75 8.00
N VAL A 169 16.05 20.09 6.89
CA VAL A 169 16.41 19.56 5.58
C VAL A 169 17.81 20.02 5.20
N GLU A 170 18.14 21.29 5.38
CA GLU A 170 19.49 21.82 5.07
C GLU A 170 20.58 21.23 5.98
N ALA A 171 20.30 21.05 7.26
CA ALA A 171 21.21 20.33 8.16
C ALA A 171 21.48 18.90 7.66
N LEU A 172 20.42 18.18 7.26
CA LEU A 172 20.55 16.83 6.71
C LEU A 172 21.32 16.81 5.37
N VAL A 173 21.17 17.86 4.55
CA VAL A 173 21.91 18.03 3.29
C VAL A 173 23.41 18.06 3.55
N VAL A 174 23.85 18.87 4.53
CA VAL A 174 25.27 18.99 4.91
C VAL A 174 25.84 17.66 5.38
N GLU A 175 25.11 16.94 6.24
CA GLU A 175 25.53 15.64 6.78
C GLU A 175 25.51 14.51 5.70
N CYS A 176 24.81 14.71 4.60
CA CYS A 176 24.71 13.71 3.52
C CYS A 176 25.69 13.92 2.37
N GLU A 177 26.65 14.84 2.47
CA GLU A 177 27.64 15.01 1.39
C GLU A 177 28.40 13.71 1.05
N PRO A 178 28.68 13.42 -0.22
CA PRO A 178 28.44 14.25 -1.44
C PRO A 178 27.03 14.11 -2.05
N TYR A 179 26.08 13.55 -1.35
CA TYR A 179 24.70 13.31 -1.83
C TYR A 179 23.69 14.34 -1.29
N GLY A 180 24.14 15.48 -0.79
CA GLY A 180 23.25 16.51 -0.25
C GLY A 180 22.18 16.96 -1.24
N LEU A 181 22.53 17.09 -2.54
CA LEU A 181 21.55 17.43 -3.57
C LEU A 181 20.43 16.37 -3.71
N VAL A 182 20.72 15.09 -3.50
CA VAL A 182 19.69 14.01 -3.52
C VAL A 182 18.69 14.21 -2.39
N VAL A 183 19.17 14.55 -1.20
CA VAL A 183 18.32 14.82 -0.03
C VAL A 183 17.40 16.00 -0.29
N ARG A 184 17.99 17.13 -0.73
CA ARG A 184 17.26 18.34 -1.06
C ARG A 184 16.22 18.08 -2.15
N PHE A 185 16.62 17.37 -3.20
CA PHE A 185 15.73 17.01 -4.30
C PHE A 185 14.52 16.21 -3.82
N LEU A 186 14.71 15.16 -3.01
CA LEU A 186 13.61 14.35 -2.47
C LEU A 186 12.72 15.13 -1.50
N ALA A 187 13.30 16.01 -0.66
CA ALA A 187 12.58 16.80 0.33
C ALA A 187 11.69 17.88 -0.29
N TYR A 188 12.02 18.38 -1.49
CA TYR A 188 11.23 19.44 -2.13
C TYR A 188 10.40 18.97 -3.33
N THR A 189 10.65 17.76 -3.86
CA THR A 189 9.87 17.22 -4.98
C THR A 189 8.89 16.12 -4.58
N GLY A 190 9.16 15.44 -3.47
CA GLY A 190 8.37 14.33 -2.99
C GLY A 190 8.40 13.08 -3.87
N LEU A 191 9.37 12.95 -4.79
CA LEU A 191 9.53 11.76 -5.61
C LEU A 191 9.74 10.51 -4.74
N ARG A 192 9.27 9.37 -5.25
CA ARG A 192 9.70 8.10 -4.67
C ARG A 192 11.16 7.85 -5.01
N TRP A 193 11.89 7.18 -4.13
CA TRP A 193 13.31 6.86 -4.37
C TRP A 193 13.56 6.28 -5.75
N GLY A 194 12.77 5.27 -6.16
CA GLY A 194 12.96 4.61 -7.45
C GLY A 194 12.68 5.51 -8.66
N GLU A 195 11.79 6.50 -8.52
CA GLU A 195 11.51 7.52 -9.54
C GLU A 195 12.71 8.46 -9.69
N MET A 196 13.25 8.97 -8.58
CA MET A 196 14.45 9.80 -8.55
C MET A 196 15.67 9.05 -9.12
N ALA A 197 15.89 7.81 -8.69
CA ALA A 197 17.05 7.01 -9.11
C ALA A 197 17.00 6.56 -10.58
N ALA A 198 15.82 6.60 -11.23
CA ALA A 198 15.62 6.28 -12.63
C ALA A 198 15.52 7.54 -13.52
N LEU A 199 15.58 8.74 -12.93
CA LEU A 199 15.41 10.01 -13.64
C LEU A 199 16.61 10.26 -14.57
N ARG A 200 16.33 10.54 -15.84
CA ARG A 200 17.34 10.86 -16.85
C ARG A 200 17.39 12.36 -17.13
N VAL A 201 18.48 12.80 -17.72
CA VAL A 201 18.70 14.23 -18.04
C VAL A 201 17.57 14.76 -18.93
N HIS A 202 17.16 14.02 -19.96
CA HIS A 202 16.08 14.44 -20.86
C HIS A 202 14.70 14.52 -20.19
N ASP A 203 14.50 13.91 -19.03
CA ASP A 203 13.25 14.00 -18.28
C ASP A 203 13.11 15.33 -17.53
N VAL A 204 14.18 16.12 -17.42
CA VAL A 204 14.22 17.34 -16.61
C VAL A 204 14.42 18.55 -17.50
N ASP A 205 13.54 19.53 -17.37
CA ASP A 205 13.66 20.84 -17.98
C ASP A 205 13.88 21.91 -16.89
N PRO A 206 15.14 22.25 -16.57
CA PRO A 206 15.45 23.24 -15.56
C PRO A 206 14.97 24.65 -15.92
N VAL A 207 14.89 24.98 -17.22
CA VAL A 207 14.45 26.30 -17.70
C VAL A 207 12.96 26.50 -17.43
N ARG A 208 12.13 25.49 -17.80
CA ARG A 208 10.70 25.49 -17.51
C ARG A 208 10.41 25.08 -16.07
N ARG A 209 11.41 24.66 -15.31
CA ARG A 209 11.30 24.19 -13.92
C ARG A 209 10.27 23.06 -13.78
N ARG A 210 10.41 22.06 -14.63
CA ARG A 210 9.52 20.87 -14.67
C ARG A 210 10.35 19.61 -14.89
N MET A 211 9.82 18.51 -14.42
CA MET A 211 10.32 17.17 -14.72
C MET A 211 9.19 16.23 -15.03
N LEU A 212 9.38 15.33 -15.97
CA LEU A 212 8.45 14.29 -16.36
C LEU A 212 8.84 12.97 -15.70
N ILE A 213 7.93 12.38 -14.94
CA ILE A 213 8.15 11.12 -14.23
C ILE A 213 7.45 10.01 -14.99
N VAL A 214 8.22 9.23 -15.74
CA VAL A 214 7.70 8.15 -16.61
C VAL A 214 8.14 6.76 -16.14
N ARG A 215 9.22 6.66 -15.35
CA ARG A 215 9.83 5.39 -14.97
C ARG A 215 10.21 5.34 -13.49
N SER A 216 10.47 4.14 -13.04
CA SER A 216 11.00 3.87 -11.71
C SER A 216 11.97 2.69 -11.77
N VAL A 217 12.99 2.68 -10.94
CA VAL A 217 13.88 1.55 -10.75
C VAL A 217 13.68 0.92 -9.38
N THR A 218 13.64 -0.40 -9.36
CA THR A 218 13.61 -1.18 -8.11
C THR A 218 14.77 -2.16 -8.10
N GLU A 219 15.23 -2.51 -6.91
CA GLU A 219 16.24 -3.55 -6.74
C GLU A 219 15.56 -4.82 -6.23
N ASP A 220 15.77 -5.92 -6.92
CA ASP A 220 15.30 -7.25 -6.55
C ASP A 220 16.45 -8.26 -6.61
N ASN A 221 16.81 -8.85 -5.47
CA ASN A 221 17.94 -9.78 -5.35
C ASN A 221 19.25 -9.25 -5.98
N GLY A 222 19.55 -7.96 -5.78
CA GLY A 222 20.75 -7.29 -6.33
C GLY A 222 20.63 -6.87 -7.80
N ARG A 223 19.56 -7.26 -8.51
CA ARG A 223 19.30 -6.84 -9.89
C ARG A 223 18.47 -5.56 -9.92
N LEU A 224 18.81 -4.66 -10.82
CA LEU A 224 18.04 -3.44 -11.06
C LEU A 224 16.99 -3.73 -12.15
N ILE A 225 15.74 -3.43 -11.82
CA ILE A 225 14.60 -3.59 -12.72
C ILE A 225 14.01 -2.21 -12.96
N PHE A 226 14.13 -1.74 -14.20
CA PHE A 226 13.47 -0.52 -14.66
C PHE A 226 12.08 -0.88 -15.17
N ASP A 227 11.08 -0.16 -14.68
CA ASP A 227 9.67 -0.37 -15.02
C ASP A 227 8.95 0.98 -15.07
N THR A 228 7.73 1.00 -15.54
CA THR A 228 6.84 2.15 -15.40
C THR A 228 6.65 2.55 -13.93
N THR A 229 6.13 3.73 -13.68
CA THR A 229 5.79 4.17 -12.31
C THR A 229 4.87 3.14 -11.62
N LYS A 230 4.79 3.19 -10.29
CA LYS A 230 3.96 2.25 -9.52
C LYS A 230 2.48 2.30 -9.91
N THR A 231 1.99 3.45 -10.36
CA THR A 231 0.60 3.66 -10.83
C THR A 231 0.44 3.43 -12.34
N GLY A 232 1.54 3.27 -13.09
CA GLY A 232 1.53 3.21 -14.55
C GLY A 232 1.30 4.57 -15.23
N GLU A 233 1.05 5.63 -14.47
CA GLU A 233 0.76 6.96 -14.99
C GLU A 233 2.02 7.85 -15.01
N GLU A 234 2.15 8.62 -16.07
CA GLU A 234 3.14 9.68 -16.18
C GLU A 234 2.63 10.93 -15.45
N ARG A 235 3.53 11.69 -14.87
CA ARG A 235 3.18 12.96 -14.25
C ARG A 235 4.30 13.98 -14.35
N THR A 236 3.90 15.24 -14.40
CA THR A 236 4.83 16.38 -14.32
C THR A 236 4.93 16.86 -12.88
N VAL A 237 6.17 17.03 -12.39
CA VAL A 237 6.45 17.55 -11.05
C VAL A 237 7.19 18.88 -11.19
N PRO A 238 6.79 19.95 -10.45
CA PRO A 238 7.47 21.22 -10.48
C PRO A 238 8.81 21.17 -9.74
N LEU A 239 9.76 22.00 -10.18
CA LEU A 239 11.02 22.25 -9.51
C LEU A 239 11.03 23.67 -8.94
N PRO A 240 11.26 23.88 -7.65
CA PRO A 240 11.61 25.21 -7.12
C PRO A 240 12.82 25.80 -7.83
N ARG A 241 12.90 27.13 -8.00
CA ARG A 241 13.96 27.78 -8.77
C ARG A 241 15.37 27.39 -8.31
N PHE A 242 15.63 27.51 -6.99
CA PHE A 242 16.93 27.17 -6.41
C PHE A 242 17.35 25.72 -6.70
N LEU A 243 16.39 24.80 -6.72
CA LEU A 243 16.63 23.39 -6.99
C LEU A 243 16.87 23.16 -8.50
N ALA A 244 16.14 23.86 -9.37
CA ALA A 244 16.34 23.80 -10.82
C ALA A 244 17.76 24.24 -11.21
N GLU A 245 18.30 25.30 -10.59
CA GLU A 245 19.66 25.78 -10.79
C GLU A 245 20.70 24.75 -10.37
N GLN A 246 20.54 24.11 -9.22
CA GLN A 246 21.42 23.06 -8.73
C GLN A 246 21.37 21.80 -9.61
N VAL A 247 20.18 21.42 -10.06
CA VAL A 247 20.00 20.27 -10.97
C VAL A 247 20.65 20.59 -12.33
N ALA A 248 20.47 21.81 -12.85
CA ALA A 248 21.13 22.22 -14.09
C ALA A 248 22.67 22.10 -14.00
N ALA A 249 23.24 22.56 -12.88
CA ALA A 249 24.69 22.42 -12.64
C ALA A 249 25.10 20.94 -12.53
N ASN A 250 24.29 20.10 -11.85
CA ASN A 250 24.60 18.68 -11.69
C ASN A 250 24.51 17.86 -12.98
N VAL A 251 23.71 18.30 -13.95
CA VAL A 251 23.60 17.62 -15.26
C VAL A 251 24.47 18.21 -16.33
N ALA A 252 25.18 19.29 -16.06
CA ALA A 252 26.08 19.90 -17.01
C ALA A 252 27.16 18.90 -17.51
N GLY A 253 27.27 18.75 -18.83
CA GLY A 253 28.20 17.80 -19.46
C GLY A 253 27.71 16.34 -19.51
N LYS A 254 26.54 16.02 -18.99
CA LYS A 254 25.92 14.70 -19.12
C LYS A 254 25.14 14.59 -20.43
N GLY A 255 25.08 13.37 -20.96
CA GLY A 255 24.22 13.05 -22.10
C GLY A 255 22.72 12.97 -21.72
N PRO A 256 21.81 13.07 -22.70
CA PRO A 256 20.38 13.09 -22.45
C PRO A 256 19.88 11.81 -21.77
N ASP A 257 20.50 10.67 -22.01
CA ASP A 257 20.14 9.37 -21.44
C ASP A 257 20.85 9.05 -20.12
N ASP A 258 21.78 9.90 -19.69
CA ASP A 258 22.46 9.71 -18.42
C ASP A 258 21.51 9.93 -17.24
N LEU A 259 21.80 9.26 -16.13
CA LEU A 259 21.06 9.47 -14.89
C LEU A 259 21.36 10.85 -14.29
N VAL A 260 20.32 11.56 -13.86
CA VAL A 260 20.47 12.82 -13.13
C VAL A 260 21.31 12.61 -11.87
N PHE A 261 20.99 11.57 -11.09
CA PHE A 261 21.70 11.20 -9.88
C PHE A 261 22.39 9.85 -10.05
N GLN A 262 23.68 9.82 -9.79
CA GLN A 262 24.50 8.63 -9.94
C GLN A 262 25.19 8.28 -8.63
N GLY A 263 25.43 7.00 -8.41
CA GLY A 263 26.35 6.55 -7.37
C GLY A 263 27.79 6.87 -7.71
N THR A 264 28.69 6.74 -6.75
CA THR A 264 30.14 7.04 -6.90
C THR A 264 30.84 6.28 -8.04
N ARG A 265 30.22 5.23 -8.58
CA ARG A 265 30.74 4.44 -9.72
C ARG A 265 29.96 4.69 -11.02
N GLY A 266 29.20 5.78 -11.11
CA GLY A 266 28.44 6.15 -12.32
C GLY A 266 27.12 5.39 -12.54
N GLY A 267 26.81 4.39 -11.71
CA GLY A 267 25.58 3.61 -11.85
C GLY A 267 24.41 4.16 -11.01
N VAL A 268 23.29 3.43 -11.05
CA VAL A 268 22.09 3.75 -10.26
C VAL A 268 22.42 3.84 -8.77
N LEU A 269 21.97 4.92 -8.13
CA LEU A 269 22.10 5.10 -6.69
C LEU A 269 21.13 4.13 -5.95
N ARG A 270 21.69 3.16 -5.24
CA ARG A 270 20.92 2.10 -4.55
C ARG A 270 20.45 2.57 -3.18
N ASN A 271 19.16 2.48 -2.94
CA ASN A 271 18.50 2.92 -1.68
C ASN A 271 19.16 2.29 -0.43
N GLY A 272 19.34 0.98 -0.44
CA GLY A 272 19.91 0.27 0.72
C GLY A 272 21.31 0.73 1.07
N ASN A 273 22.15 0.98 0.06
CA ASN A 273 23.52 1.48 0.26
C ASN A 273 23.52 2.93 0.75
N PHE A 274 22.75 3.80 0.10
CA PHE A 274 22.61 5.19 0.50
C PHE A 274 22.07 5.30 1.95
N ASN A 275 20.98 4.60 2.27
CA ASN A 275 20.41 4.65 3.60
C ASN A 275 21.39 4.19 4.68
N ARG A 276 22.08 3.07 4.44
CA ARG A 276 22.99 2.50 5.46
C ARG A 276 24.28 3.29 5.64
N ARG A 277 24.85 3.84 4.55
CA ARG A 277 26.20 4.43 4.58
C ARG A 277 26.21 5.95 4.73
N THR A 278 25.12 6.62 4.32
CA THR A 278 25.04 8.09 4.26
C THR A 278 23.85 8.61 5.06
N PHE A 279 22.64 8.28 4.65
CA PHE A 279 21.43 8.88 5.18
C PHE A 279 21.13 8.52 6.64
N GLY A 280 21.27 7.25 7.02
CA GLY A 280 21.03 6.79 8.39
C GLY A 280 21.95 7.45 9.42
N PRO A 281 23.27 7.45 9.22
CA PRO A 281 24.18 8.22 10.07
C PRO A 281 23.85 9.71 10.13
N ALA A 282 23.56 10.34 8.98
CA ALA A 282 23.19 11.75 8.91
C ALA A 282 21.88 12.05 9.66
N ALA A 283 20.89 11.19 9.53
CA ALA A 283 19.62 11.30 10.26
C ALA A 283 19.82 11.23 11.78
N ILE A 284 20.73 10.38 12.25
CA ILE A 284 21.12 10.33 13.68
C ILE A 284 21.79 11.64 14.10
N ALA A 285 22.70 12.17 13.29
CA ALA A 285 23.43 13.41 13.59
C ALA A 285 22.50 14.62 13.77
N ILE A 286 21.42 14.71 12.99
CA ILE A 286 20.41 15.76 13.13
C ILE A 286 19.32 15.47 14.19
N GLY A 287 19.45 14.39 14.98
CA GLY A 287 18.49 14.02 16.03
C GLY A 287 17.23 13.30 15.53
N GLU A 288 17.21 12.80 14.30
CA GLU A 288 16.05 12.11 13.69
C GLU A 288 16.36 10.63 13.33
N PRO A 289 16.73 9.76 14.30
CA PRO A 289 17.25 8.41 14.03
C PRO A 289 16.23 7.47 13.35
N GLN A 290 14.94 7.79 13.36
CA GLN A 290 13.90 7.00 12.73
C GLN A 290 13.55 7.50 11.32
N LEU A 291 14.15 8.60 10.88
CA LEU A 291 13.94 9.12 9.55
C LEU A 291 14.49 8.15 8.50
N THR A 292 13.76 8.02 7.41
CA THR A 292 14.17 7.20 6.26
C THR A 292 14.15 8.05 4.99
N PRO A 293 14.83 7.66 3.91
CA PRO A 293 14.72 8.39 2.63
C PRO A 293 13.27 8.57 2.15
N HIS A 294 12.37 7.62 2.46
CA HIS A 294 10.94 7.77 2.18
C HIS A 294 10.28 8.85 3.07
N GLY A 295 10.82 9.12 4.25
CA GLY A 295 10.36 10.19 5.13
C GLY A 295 10.49 11.59 4.48
N LEU A 296 11.47 11.80 3.60
CA LEU A 296 11.61 13.05 2.84
C LEU A 296 10.40 13.35 1.95
N ARG A 297 9.73 12.31 1.44
CA ARG A 297 8.48 12.50 0.70
C ARG A 297 7.34 13.01 1.61
N HIS A 298 7.32 12.60 2.86
CA HIS A 298 6.39 13.18 3.85
C HIS A 298 6.73 14.63 4.14
N THR A 299 8.02 14.95 4.26
CA THR A 299 8.51 16.32 4.39
C THR A 299 8.10 17.18 3.20
N ALA A 300 8.27 16.69 1.97
CA ALA A 300 7.84 17.40 0.76
C ALA A 300 6.34 17.74 0.78
N ALA A 301 5.50 16.82 1.22
CA ALA A 301 4.07 17.07 1.37
C ALA A 301 3.80 18.18 2.40
N SER A 302 4.44 18.11 3.57
CA SER A 302 4.30 19.11 4.61
C SER A 302 4.76 20.50 4.15
N LEU A 303 5.91 20.60 3.50
CA LEU A 303 6.43 21.86 2.95
C LEU A 303 5.53 22.42 1.85
N ALA A 304 4.98 21.55 0.97
CA ALA A 304 4.06 21.99 -0.07
C ALA A 304 2.74 22.53 0.52
N ILE A 305 2.22 21.91 1.57
CA ILE A 305 1.01 22.38 2.27
C ILE A 305 1.31 23.71 2.96
N ALA A 306 2.43 23.82 3.68
CA ALA A 306 2.84 25.07 4.33
C ALA A 306 3.06 26.22 3.32
N ALA A 307 3.46 25.90 2.07
CA ALA A 307 3.54 26.85 0.97
C ALA A 307 2.19 27.18 0.30
N GLY A 308 1.05 26.76 0.87
CA GLY A 308 -0.30 27.04 0.36
C GLY A 308 -0.80 26.06 -0.70
N GLY A 309 -0.13 24.92 -0.89
CA GLY A 309 -0.57 23.87 -1.81
C GLY A 309 -1.88 23.21 -1.34
N ASN A 310 -2.93 23.27 -2.14
CA ASN A 310 -4.17 22.56 -1.85
C ASN A 310 -4.04 21.04 -2.04
N VAL A 311 -5.04 20.30 -1.56
CA VAL A 311 -5.05 18.82 -1.59
C VAL A 311 -4.78 18.27 -3.00
N LYS A 312 -5.36 18.87 -4.04
CA LYS A 312 -5.21 18.42 -5.43
C LYS A 312 -3.79 18.63 -5.95
N VAL A 313 -3.17 19.76 -5.64
CA VAL A 313 -1.77 20.06 -6.00
C VAL A 313 -0.83 19.07 -5.32
N VAL A 314 -0.99 18.83 -4.01
CA VAL A 314 -0.17 17.87 -3.27
C VAL A 314 -0.38 16.43 -3.79
N GLN A 315 -1.63 16.04 -4.09
CA GLN A 315 -1.95 14.76 -4.71
C GLN A 315 -1.18 14.56 -6.03
N GLN A 316 -1.24 15.53 -6.92
CA GLN A 316 -0.57 15.49 -8.23
C GLN A 316 0.95 15.42 -8.09
N MET A 317 1.54 16.30 -7.27
CA MET A 317 2.98 16.34 -7.01
C MET A 317 3.49 14.98 -6.52
N LEU A 318 2.78 14.38 -5.56
CA LEU A 318 3.14 13.08 -5.00
C LEU A 318 2.78 11.91 -5.93
N GLY A 319 1.85 12.05 -6.88
CA GLY A 319 1.33 10.93 -7.68
C GLY A 319 0.57 9.93 -6.80
N HIS A 320 -0.34 10.42 -5.96
CA HIS A 320 -1.31 9.59 -5.25
C HIS A 320 -2.51 9.31 -6.15
N ALA A 321 -2.95 8.06 -6.21
CA ALA A 321 -4.07 7.66 -7.05
C ALA A 321 -5.38 8.40 -6.70
N THR A 322 -5.58 8.72 -5.41
CA THR A 322 -6.78 9.42 -4.93
C THR A 322 -6.43 10.58 -3.99
N ALA A 323 -7.30 11.59 -3.93
CA ALA A 323 -7.19 12.67 -2.97
C ALA A 323 -7.35 12.17 -1.52
N SER A 324 -8.15 11.13 -1.30
CA SER A 324 -8.31 10.50 0.01
C SER A 324 -6.98 10.00 0.57
N MET A 325 -6.09 9.44 -0.26
CA MET A 325 -4.74 9.04 0.19
C MET A 325 -3.93 10.22 0.72
N THR A 326 -4.10 11.40 0.16
CA THR A 326 -3.42 12.63 0.62
C THR A 326 -4.05 13.12 1.92
N LEU A 327 -5.37 13.13 2.02
CA LEU A 327 -6.10 13.54 3.23
C LEU A 327 -5.87 12.59 4.41
N ASP A 328 -5.89 11.28 4.19
CA ASP A 328 -5.61 10.27 5.22
C ASP A 328 -4.19 10.42 5.82
N LEU A 329 -3.25 10.90 5.02
CA LEU A 329 -1.87 11.05 5.43
C LEU A 329 -1.56 12.44 6.00
N TYR A 330 -2.13 13.49 5.42
CA TYR A 330 -1.73 14.88 5.63
C TYR A 330 -2.90 15.81 5.94
N GLY A 331 -4.14 15.31 6.07
CA GLY A 331 -5.34 16.14 6.31
C GLY A 331 -5.19 17.07 7.51
N HIS A 332 -4.53 16.59 8.55
CA HIS A 332 -4.26 17.35 9.78
C HIS A 332 -3.25 18.51 9.61
N LEU A 333 -2.54 18.58 8.47
CA LEU A 333 -1.59 19.67 8.18
C LEU A 333 -2.24 20.80 7.39
N PHE A 334 -3.43 20.58 6.81
CA PHE A 334 -4.14 21.65 6.11
C PHE A 334 -4.73 22.60 7.14
N PRO A 335 -4.54 23.93 6.97
CA PRO A 335 -5.13 24.90 7.88
C PRO A 335 -6.66 24.84 7.81
N ASP A 336 -7.30 25.12 8.93
CA ASP A 336 -8.73 25.40 8.94
C ASP A 336 -8.96 26.74 8.22
N GLN A 337 -9.72 26.72 7.15
CA GLN A 337 -9.99 27.89 6.29
C GLN A 337 -11.47 28.30 6.35
N LEU A 338 -12.24 27.81 7.33
CA LEU A 338 -13.66 28.12 7.40
C LEU A 338 -13.93 29.60 7.56
N ASP A 339 -13.20 30.25 8.45
CA ASP A 339 -13.33 31.71 8.68
C ASP A 339 -12.87 32.54 7.46
N ASP A 340 -11.72 32.18 6.85
CA ASP A 340 -11.24 32.78 5.61
C ASP A 340 -12.26 32.66 4.45
N VAL A 341 -12.92 31.53 4.34
CA VAL A 341 -13.97 31.31 3.33
C VAL A 341 -15.19 32.15 3.64
N ALA A 342 -15.61 32.22 4.91
CA ALA A 342 -16.74 33.03 5.33
C ALA A 342 -16.49 34.52 5.02
N ASP A 343 -15.30 35.06 5.36
CA ASP A 343 -14.91 36.44 5.08
C ASP A 343 -14.89 36.73 3.57
N ARG A 344 -14.37 35.83 2.76
CA ARG A 344 -14.38 36.00 1.30
C ARG A 344 -15.80 35.94 0.71
N LEU A 345 -16.68 35.09 1.26
CA LEU A 345 -18.10 35.06 0.87
C LEU A 345 -18.82 36.34 1.26
N ASP A 346 -18.51 36.92 2.43
CA ASP A 346 -19.07 38.21 2.83
C ASP A 346 -18.69 39.32 1.84
N VAL A 347 -17.41 39.39 1.45
CA VAL A 347 -16.95 40.38 0.44
C VAL A 347 -17.70 40.19 -0.90
N ILE A 348 -17.82 38.95 -1.39
CA ILE A 348 -18.52 38.63 -2.63
C ILE A 348 -20.01 38.99 -2.52
N GLY A 349 -20.64 38.62 -1.39
CA GLY A 349 -22.05 38.89 -1.14
C GLY A 349 -22.37 40.40 -1.08
N ARG A 350 -21.53 41.16 -0.40
CA ARG A 350 -21.68 42.68 -0.31
C ARG A 350 -21.52 43.33 -1.67
N ALA A 351 -20.49 42.95 -2.45
CA ALA A 351 -20.29 43.47 -3.80
C ALA A 351 -21.48 43.17 -4.73
N ALA A 352 -22.01 41.96 -4.67
CA ALA A 352 -23.21 41.60 -5.45
C ALA A 352 -24.45 42.36 -5.02
N ALA A 353 -24.64 42.59 -3.72
CA ALA A 353 -25.75 43.38 -3.17
C ALA A 353 -25.68 44.86 -3.59
N GLU A 354 -24.50 45.48 -3.60
CA GLU A 354 -24.27 46.85 -4.06
C GLU A 354 -24.63 47.01 -5.54
N VAL A 355 -24.15 46.10 -6.40
CA VAL A 355 -24.49 46.10 -7.83
C VAL A 355 -25.99 45.95 -8.05
N SER A 356 -26.64 45.05 -7.30
CA SER A 356 -28.09 44.87 -7.36
C SER A 356 -28.86 46.12 -6.87
N ALA A 357 -28.43 46.74 -5.81
CA ALA A 357 -29.02 47.98 -5.27
C ALA A 357 -28.89 49.16 -6.27
N ASP A 358 -27.71 49.30 -6.91
CA ASP A 358 -27.50 50.32 -7.94
C ASP A 358 -28.35 50.10 -9.19
N PHE A 359 -28.46 48.86 -9.63
CA PHE A 359 -29.38 48.50 -10.72
C PHE A 359 -30.85 48.82 -10.44
N LEU A 360 -31.29 48.55 -9.17
CA LEU A 360 -32.69 48.87 -8.76
C LEU A 360 -32.91 50.34 -8.63
N ARG A 361 -31.91 51.13 -8.19
CA ARG A 361 -31.98 52.62 -8.18
C ARG A 361 -32.04 53.17 -9.61
N THR A 362 -31.18 52.68 -10.49
CA THR A 362 -31.16 53.14 -11.92
C THR A 362 -32.45 52.81 -12.64
N LYS A 363 -33.14 51.73 -12.27
CA LYS A 363 -34.46 51.34 -12.81
C LYS A 363 -35.64 52.06 -12.13
N GLY A 364 -35.42 52.92 -11.12
CA GLY A 364 -36.48 53.61 -10.39
C GLY A 364 -37.34 52.74 -9.49
N LEU A 365 -36.88 51.51 -9.20
CA LEU A 365 -37.57 50.50 -8.37
C LEU A 365 -37.34 50.66 -6.87
N LEU A 366 -36.37 51.49 -6.47
CA LEU A 366 -36.11 51.86 -5.06
C LEU A 366 -36.07 53.37 -4.91
N THR A 367 -36.97 53.91 -4.08
CA THR A 367 -36.94 55.31 -3.69
C THR A 367 -35.85 55.51 -2.62
N PRO A 368 -34.97 56.56 -2.68
CA PRO A 368 -34.01 56.87 -1.61
C PRO A 368 -34.75 57.10 -0.32
N LEU A 369 -34.33 56.47 0.76
CA LEU A 369 -34.75 56.77 2.13
C LEU A 369 -34.34 58.22 2.44
N GLN A 370 -35.31 59.12 2.54
CA GLN A 370 -35.06 60.48 3.02
C GLN A 370 -34.62 60.40 4.49
N PRO A 371 -33.56 61.11 4.88
CA PRO A 371 -33.22 61.22 6.27
C PRO A 371 -34.40 61.90 7.01
N LYS A 372 -34.91 61.28 8.05
CA LYS A 372 -35.86 61.88 8.96
C LYS A 372 -35.18 63.12 9.60
N THR A 373 -35.53 64.30 9.12
CA THR A 373 -35.24 65.53 9.83
C THR A 373 -36.02 65.50 11.15
N GLY A 374 -35.29 65.27 12.27
CA GLY A 374 -35.86 65.40 13.59
C GLY A 374 -36.23 66.84 13.79
N GLN A 375 -37.52 67.13 13.88
CA GLN A 375 -37.99 68.30 14.54
C GLN A 375 -37.85 68.04 16.03
N ALA A 376 -36.97 68.84 16.64
CA ALA A 376 -36.99 69.05 18.07
C ALA A 376 -38.19 70.02 18.37
N ASP A 377 -39.04 69.61 19.28
CA ASP A 377 -39.83 70.46 20.14
C ASP A 377 -39.60 70.02 21.58
#